data_7055b0b010c0d730a56a33c072af5dc2
#
_entry.id   7055b0b010c0d730a56a33c072af5dc2
#
_cell.length_a   1.000
_cell.length_b   1.000
_cell.length_c   1.000
_cell.angle_alpha   90.00
_cell.angle_beta   90.00
_cell.angle_gamma   90.00
#
_symmetry.space_group_name_H-M   'P 1'
#
loop_
_entity.id
_entity.type
_entity.pdbx_description
1 polymer ?
#
loop_
_entity_poly.entity_id
_entity_poly.type
_entity_poly.pdbx_seq_one_letter_code
_entity_poly.pdbx_strand_id
1 'polypeptide(L)'
;MRTRKAKDRSRLIQAAMGQIPCDLTIGNVQFFNVITGEIYPASVDILDGFVVLVREEGQEAVLPSKSYYDGHGRYLIPGYIDTHMHIESTMMIPENLARAILPWGTTTICTDPHEIGNVMGLDGVRFMLANAKKSKLRQYVLAPSCVPAVPGICLLYTSDAADELDGV
;
A
#
# COMPACT_ATOMS: atom_id res chain seq x y z
N MET A 1 2.94 4.27 9.44
CA MET A 1 2.14 3.05 9.72
C MET A 1 1.07 3.40 10.74
N ARG A 2 -0.24 3.32 10.42
CA ARG A 2 -1.29 3.52 11.43
C ARG A 2 -1.32 2.30 12.33
N THR A 3 -0.78 2.39 13.53
CA THR A 3 -0.99 1.37 14.57
C THR A 3 -2.47 1.37 14.96
N ARG A 4 -3.16 0.24 14.78
CA ARG A 4 -4.55 0.11 15.21
C ARG A 4 -4.64 0.02 16.72
N LYS A 5 -5.63 0.73 17.30
CA LYS A 5 -5.95 0.69 18.73
C LYS A 5 -6.53 -0.69 19.10
N ALA A 6 -6.39 -1.08 20.37
CA ALA A 6 -6.83 -2.38 20.86
C ALA A 6 -8.32 -2.70 20.57
N LYS A 7 -9.22 -1.70 20.66
CA LYS A 7 -10.64 -1.89 20.33
C LYS A 7 -10.92 -2.23 18.86
N ASP A 8 -10.05 -1.81 17.95
CA ASP A 8 -10.20 -2.17 16.53
C ASP A 8 -9.90 -3.65 16.32
N ARG A 9 -8.96 -4.20 17.12
CA ARG A 9 -8.65 -5.64 17.08
C ARG A 9 -9.81 -6.49 17.60
N SER A 10 -10.50 -6.04 18.65
CA SER A 10 -11.69 -6.73 19.17
C SER A 10 -12.77 -6.90 18.10
N ARG A 11 -13.04 -5.85 17.29
CA ARG A 11 -13.97 -5.94 16.15
C ARG A 11 -13.53 -6.96 15.11
N LEU A 12 -12.25 -7.00 14.77
CA LEU A 12 -11.73 -7.97 13.79
C LEU A 12 -11.90 -9.40 14.30
N ILE A 13 -11.65 -9.65 15.59
CA ILE A 13 -11.86 -10.95 16.22
C ILE A 13 -13.34 -11.34 16.18
N GLN A 14 -14.25 -10.43 16.56
CA GLN A 14 -15.68 -10.70 16.50
C GLN A 14 -16.17 -11.05 15.10
N ALA A 15 -15.64 -10.38 14.06
CA ALA A 15 -15.95 -10.69 12.67
C ALA A 15 -15.41 -12.07 12.27
N ALA A 16 -14.16 -12.38 12.62
CA ALA A 16 -13.57 -13.68 12.36
C ALA A 16 -14.31 -14.84 13.05
N MET A 17 -14.96 -14.55 14.19
CA MET A 17 -15.83 -15.50 14.92
C MET A 17 -17.28 -15.51 14.40
N GLY A 18 -17.63 -14.73 13.39
CA GLY A 18 -18.99 -14.64 12.84
C GLY A 18 -20.00 -13.90 13.72
N GLN A 19 -19.55 -13.20 14.78
CA GLN A 19 -20.42 -12.48 15.71
C GLN A 19 -20.93 -11.14 15.14
N ILE A 20 -20.18 -10.56 14.22
CA ILE A 20 -20.58 -9.36 13.47
C ILE A 20 -20.26 -9.57 11.97
N PRO A 21 -21.02 -8.94 11.06
CA PRO A 21 -20.79 -9.11 9.64
C PRO A 21 -19.49 -8.44 9.18
N CYS A 22 -18.80 -9.11 8.25
CA CYS A 22 -17.73 -8.52 7.46
C CYS A 22 -18.28 -7.43 6.51
N ASP A 23 -17.42 -6.52 6.07
CA ASP A 23 -17.84 -5.51 5.08
C ASP A 23 -17.93 -6.12 3.69
N LEU A 24 -17.02 -7.04 3.35
CA LEU A 24 -16.91 -7.67 2.05
C LEU A 24 -16.37 -9.09 2.20
N THR A 25 -16.99 -10.02 1.45
CA THR A 25 -16.41 -11.32 1.14
C THR A 25 -16.05 -11.36 -0.34
N ILE A 26 -14.80 -11.71 -0.65
CA ILE A 26 -14.35 -12.04 -2.00
C ILE A 26 -14.33 -13.56 -2.09
N GLY A 27 -15.27 -14.14 -2.82
CA GLY A 27 -15.37 -15.59 -2.97
C GLY A 27 -15.00 -16.06 -4.37
N ASN A 28 -14.95 -17.39 -4.55
CA ASN A 28 -14.64 -18.02 -5.82
C ASN A 28 -13.35 -17.48 -6.45
N VAL A 29 -12.24 -17.53 -5.67
CA VAL A 29 -10.92 -17.09 -6.12
C VAL A 29 -9.87 -18.18 -5.92
N GLN A 30 -8.82 -18.12 -6.75
CA GLN A 30 -7.57 -18.83 -6.51
C GLN A 30 -6.69 -17.92 -5.63
N PHE A 31 -6.67 -18.19 -4.33
CA PHE A 31 -5.92 -17.37 -3.37
C PHE A 31 -4.43 -17.75 -3.42
N PHE A 32 -3.58 -16.75 -3.62
CA PHE A 32 -2.14 -16.91 -3.51
C PHE A 32 -1.68 -16.57 -2.08
N ASN A 33 -1.28 -17.60 -1.34
CA ASN A 33 -0.71 -17.44 -0.01
C ASN A 33 0.78 -17.06 -0.14
N VAL A 34 1.09 -15.79 0.06
CA VAL A 34 2.46 -15.26 -0.06
C VAL A 34 3.43 -15.79 0.99
N ILE A 35 2.92 -16.40 2.07
CA ILE A 35 3.76 -16.96 3.14
C ILE A 35 4.25 -18.35 2.77
N THR A 36 3.36 -19.18 2.20
CA THR A 36 3.66 -20.58 1.84
C THR A 36 4.00 -20.75 0.36
N GLY A 37 3.64 -19.78 -0.50
CA GLY A 37 3.78 -19.87 -1.95
C GLY A 37 2.71 -20.73 -2.62
N GLU A 38 1.71 -21.19 -1.87
CA GLU A 38 0.64 -22.06 -2.38
C GLU A 38 -0.47 -21.26 -3.03
N ILE A 39 -1.14 -21.89 -3.99
CA ILE A 39 -2.36 -21.37 -4.63
C ILE A 39 -3.47 -22.38 -4.41
N TYR A 40 -4.60 -21.94 -3.87
CA TYR A 40 -5.73 -22.81 -3.62
C TYR A 40 -7.06 -22.05 -3.72
N PRO A 41 -8.18 -22.75 -4.02
CA PRO A 41 -9.51 -22.16 -4.04
C PRO A 41 -9.88 -21.66 -2.63
N ALA A 42 -10.33 -20.40 -2.55
CA ALA A 42 -10.69 -19.81 -1.27
C ALA A 42 -11.71 -18.68 -1.39
N SER A 43 -12.17 -18.26 -0.21
CA SER A 43 -12.90 -17.01 0.01
C SER A 43 -12.15 -16.17 1.06
N VAL A 44 -12.16 -14.85 0.89
CA VAL A 44 -11.47 -13.91 1.76
C VAL A 44 -12.47 -12.93 2.35
N ASP A 45 -12.54 -12.87 3.68
CA ASP A 45 -13.44 -12.02 4.43
C ASP A 45 -12.71 -10.78 4.93
N ILE A 46 -13.31 -9.61 4.74
CA ILE A 46 -12.68 -8.30 4.96
C ILE A 46 -13.57 -7.44 5.88
N LEU A 47 -12.96 -6.87 6.91
CA LEU A 47 -13.60 -5.86 7.77
C LEU A 47 -12.66 -4.67 7.96
N ASP A 48 -13.19 -3.45 7.83
CA ASP A 48 -12.44 -2.19 8.04
C ASP A 48 -11.12 -2.13 7.22
N GLY A 49 -11.12 -2.74 6.02
CA GLY A 49 -9.96 -2.81 5.14
C GLY A 49 -8.86 -3.78 5.59
N PHE A 50 -9.19 -4.77 6.41
CA PHE A 50 -8.29 -5.85 6.82
C PHE A 50 -8.89 -7.21 6.46
N VAL A 51 -8.05 -8.10 5.99
CA VAL A 51 -8.38 -9.52 5.88
C VAL A 51 -8.54 -10.06 7.31
N VAL A 52 -9.72 -10.57 7.62
CA VAL A 52 -10.03 -11.17 8.93
C VAL A 52 -9.98 -12.68 8.88
N LEU A 53 -10.31 -13.28 7.72
CA LEU A 53 -10.25 -14.72 7.55
C LEU A 53 -10.03 -15.05 6.06
N VAL A 54 -9.25 -16.08 5.80
CA VAL A 54 -9.14 -16.77 4.52
C VAL A 54 -9.71 -18.17 4.73
N ARG A 55 -10.74 -18.53 3.98
CA ARG A 55 -11.42 -19.84 4.07
C ARG A 55 -11.12 -20.62 2.82
N GLU A 56 -10.51 -21.77 2.96
CA GLU A 56 -10.31 -22.71 1.87
C GLU A 56 -11.66 -23.31 1.43
N GLU A 57 -11.76 -23.73 0.19
CA GLU A 57 -12.95 -24.39 -0.31
C GLU A 57 -13.25 -25.66 0.50
N GLY A 58 -14.53 -25.85 0.87
CA GLY A 58 -14.95 -26.95 1.74
C GLY A 58 -14.90 -26.67 3.24
N GLN A 59 -14.38 -25.54 3.69
CA GLN A 59 -14.51 -25.10 5.08
C GLN A 59 -15.93 -24.54 5.33
N GLU A 60 -16.62 -25.10 6.35
CA GLU A 60 -18.06 -24.87 6.56
C GLU A 60 -18.44 -23.45 7.05
N ALA A 61 -17.53 -22.68 7.60
CA ALA A 61 -17.84 -21.39 8.21
C ALA A 61 -18.02 -20.29 7.18
N VAL A 62 -19.24 -20.11 6.69
CA VAL A 62 -19.61 -18.91 5.92
C VAL A 62 -19.84 -17.77 6.91
N LEU A 63 -18.96 -16.76 6.89
CA LEU A 63 -19.14 -15.58 7.73
C LEU A 63 -20.22 -14.66 7.13
N PRO A 64 -21.04 -14.02 7.99
CA PRO A 64 -21.97 -13.00 7.51
C PRO A 64 -21.19 -11.82 6.89
N SER A 65 -21.64 -11.33 5.74
CA SER A 65 -21.01 -10.24 5.04
C SER A 65 -22.05 -9.28 4.46
N LYS A 66 -21.74 -7.97 4.45
CA LYS A 66 -22.62 -6.94 3.87
C LYS A 66 -22.59 -6.94 2.35
N SER A 67 -21.47 -7.35 1.77
CA SER A 67 -21.25 -7.39 0.31
C SER A 67 -20.49 -8.64 -0.06
N TYR A 68 -20.79 -9.15 -1.25
CA TYR A 68 -20.09 -10.29 -1.84
C TYR A 68 -19.57 -9.92 -3.23
N TYR A 69 -18.32 -10.26 -3.49
CA TYR A 69 -17.70 -10.16 -4.81
C TYR A 69 -17.33 -11.56 -5.31
N ASP A 70 -17.87 -11.96 -6.46
CA ASP A 70 -17.48 -13.20 -7.12
C ASP A 70 -16.21 -12.97 -7.93
N GLY A 71 -15.16 -13.66 -7.57
CA GLY A 71 -13.88 -13.61 -8.28
C GLY A 71 -13.85 -14.40 -9.59
N HIS A 72 -14.90 -15.21 -9.87
CA HIS A 72 -15.00 -16.02 -11.08
C HIS A 72 -13.79 -16.94 -11.33
N GLY A 73 -13.22 -17.50 -10.28
CA GLY A 73 -12.04 -18.36 -10.35
C GLY A 73 -10.75 -17.63 -10.66
N ARG A 74 -10.74 -16.29 -10.65
CA ARG A 74 -9.53 -15.49 -10.89
C ARG A 74 -8.57 -15.58 -9.69
N TYR A 75 -7.30 -15.26 -9.95
CA TYR A 75 -6.30 -15.19 -8.90
C TYR A 75 -6.51 -13.97 -8.02
N LEU A 76 -6.50 -14.18 -6.71
CA LEU A 76 -6.44 -13.13 -5.71
C LEU A 76 -5.02 -13.08 -5.14
N ILE A 77 -4.32 -12.03 -5.45
CA ILE A 77 -2.94 -11.78 -5.03
C ILE A 77 -2.86 -10.44 -4.27
N PRO A 78 -1.83 -10.22 -3.44
CA PRO A 78 -1.55 -8.88 -2.92
C PRO A 78 -1.29 -7.90 -4.06
N GLY A 79 -1.70 -6.64 -3.86
CA GLY A 79 -1.36 -5.60 -4.81
C GLY A 79 0.16 -5.40 -4.89
N TYR A 80 0.65 -5.07 -6.09
CA TYR A 80 2.07 -4.85 -6.32
C TYR A 80 2.59 -3.66 -5.53
N ILE A 81 3.84 -3.76 -5.12
CA ILE A 81 4.59 -2.72 -4.42
C ILE A 81 5.77 -2.33 -5.32
N ASP A 82 5.77 -1.09 -5.79
CA ASP A 82 6.94 -0.51 -6.42
C ASP A 82 7.80 0.13 -5.32
N THR A 83 8.98 -0.42 -5.12
CA THR A 83 9.84 -0.05 -4.00
C THR A 83 10.74 1.16 -4.29
N HIS A 84 10.79 1.62 -5.54
CA HIS A 84 11.55 2.81 -5.90
C HIS A 84 11.07 3.39 -7.22
N MET A 85 10.56 4.62 -7.19
CA MET A 85 10.19 5.36 -8.38
C MET A 85 10.29 6.88 -8.19
N HIS A 86 10.35 7.60 -9.30
CA HIS A 86 10.29 9.05 -9.38
C HIS A 86 9.01 9.46 -10.09
N ILE A 87 8.06 10.03 -9.35
CA ILE A 87 6.76 10.44 -9.91
C ILE A 87 6.96 11.54 -10.95
N GLU A 88 7.88 12.45 -10.68
CA GLU A 88 8.21 13.59 -11.51
C GLU A 88 8.60 13.18 -12.93
N SER A 89 9.41 12.13 -13.06
CA SER A 89 9.83 11.54 -14.35
C SER A 89 8.65 11.04 -15.18
N THR A 90 7.49 10.80 -14.58
CA THR A 90 6.26 10.42 -15.29
C THR A 90 5.49 11.61 -15.84
N MET A 91 5.91 12.84 -15.58
CA MET A 91 5.19 14.09 -15.89
C MET A 91 3.83 14.17 -15.18
N MET A 92 3.62 13.43 -14.10
CA MET A 92 2.38 13.40 -13.34
C MET A 92 2.58 13.91 -11.92
N ILE A 93 1.49 14.36 -11.31
CA ILE A 93 1.41 14.56 -9.86
C ILE A 93 0.96 13.27 -9.18
N PRO A 94 1.21 13.06 -7.87
CA PRO A 94 0.90 11.82 -7.16
C PRO A 94 -0.55 11.33 -7.31
N GLU A 95 -1.53 12.23 -7.34
CA GLU A 95 -2.94 11.87 -7.51
C GLU A 95 -3.23 11.31 -8.90
N ASN A 96 -2.65 11.91 -9.96
CA ASN A 96 -2.85 11.46 -11.34
C ASN A 96 -2.14 10.12 -11.60
N LEU A 97 -0.92 9.96 -11.09
CA LEU A 97 -0.22 8.70 -11.16
C LEU A 97 -1.05 7.58 -10.50
N ALA A 98 -1.62 7.85 -9.33
CA ALA A 98 -2.46 6.86 -8.66
C ALA A 98 -3.64 6.39 -9.52
N ARG A 99 -4.28 7.31 -10.25
CA ARG A 99 -5.36 6.96 -11.20
C ARG A 99 -4.87 6.11 -12.37
N ALA A 100 -3.63 6.31 -12.79
CA ALA A 100 -3.03 5.58 -13.90
C ALA A 100 -2.63 4.15 -13.51
N ILE A 101 -2.04 3.93 -12.34
CA ILE A 101 -1.43 2.64 -11.99
C ILE A 101 -2.29 1.72 -11.12
N LEU A 102 -3.20 2.27 -10.29
CA LEU A 102 -4.08 1.43 -9.45
C LEU A 102 -4.89 0.39 -10.24
N PRO A 103 -5.46 0.71 -11.42
CA PRO A 103 -6.19 -0.28 -12.22
C PRO A 103 -5.33 -1.45 -12.71
N TRP A 104 -4.01 -1.28 -12.73
CA TRP A 104 -3.05 -2.30 -13.16
C TRP A 104 -2.47 -3.11 -12.00
N GLY A 105 -2.96 -2.87 -10.79
CA GLY A 105 -2.64 -3.68 -9.62
C GLY A 105 -1.50 -3.15 -8.74
N THR A 106 -0.84 -2.05 -9.09
CA THR A 106 0.13 -1.40 -8.19
C THR A 106 -0.62 -0.60 -7.13
N THR A 107 -0.55 -1.05 -5.88
CA THR A 107 -1.30 -0.48 -4.75
C THR A 107 -0.43 0.31 -3.78
N THR A 108 0.88 0.16 -3.89
CA THR A 108 1.85 0.83 -3.02
C THR A 108 3.06 1.24 -3.83
N ILE A 109 3.58 2.44 -3.56
CA ILE A 109 4.85 2.92 -4.13
C ILE A 109 5.73 3.54 -3.04
N CYS A 110 7.05 3.42 -3.21
CA CYS A 110 8.04 4.22 -2.52
C CYS A 110 8.62 5.22 -3.53
N THR A 111 8.37 6.51 -3.32
CA THR A 111 8.81 7.55 -4.26
C THR A 111 9.89 8.41 -3.64
N ASP A 112 10.92 8.68 -4.43
CA ASP A 112 11.99 9.63 -4.08
C ASP A 112 11.77 10.94 -4.84
N PRO A 113 11.35 12.03 -4.17
CA PRO A 113 11.02 13.31 -4.79
C PRO A 113 12.25 14.20 -4.98
N HIS A 114 13.38 13.65 -5.40
CA HIS A 114 14.62 14.43 -5.50
C HIS A 114 14.60 15.43 -6.66
N GLU A 115 13.87 15.13 -7.76
CA GLU A 115 13.77 16.04 -8.90
C GLU A 115 13.07 17.34 -8.48
N ILE A 116 11.89 17.26 -7.88
CA ILE A 116 11.19 18.45 -7.40
C ILE A 116 11.90 19.08 -6.18
N GLY A 117 12.58 18.28 -5.38
CA GLY A 117 13.41 18.74 -4.29
C GLY A 117 14.56 19.65 -4.76
N ASN A 118 15.20 19.31 -5.88
CA ASN A 118 16.25 20.14 -6.50
C ASN A 118 15.70 21.44 -7.12
N VAL A 119 14.45 21.43 -7.60
CA VAL A 119 13.82 22.61 -8.25
C VAL A 119 13.18 23.55 -7.24
N MET A 120 12.45 23.00 -6.26
CA MET A 120 11.60 23.74 -5.32
C MET A 120 12.01 23.56 -3.84
N GLY A 121 13.08 22.83 -3.56
CA GLY A 121 13.51 22.55 -2.20
C GLY A 121 12.43 21.82 -1.38
N LEU A 122 12.35 22.13 -0.10
CA LEU A 122 11.37 21.50 0.83
C LEU A 122 9.91 21.72 0.44
N ASP A 123 9.59 22.81 -0.23
CA ASP A 123 8.20 23.08 -0.63
C ASP A 123 7.75 22.11 -1.72
N GLY A 124 8.64 21.71 -2.63
CA GLY A 124 8.38 20.64 -3.58
C GLY A 124 8.11 19.30 -2.89
N VAL A 125 8.93 18.91 -1.92
CA VAL A 125 8.72 17.68 -1.14
C VAL A 125 7.40 17.75 -0.36
N ARG A 126 7.08 18.88 0.26
CA ARG A 126 5.82 19.10 0.98
C ARG A 126 4.61 19.00 0.03
N PHE A 127 4.73 19.53 -1.18
CA PHE A 127 3.71 19.39 -2.21
C PHE A 127 3.46 17.93 -2.54
N MET A 128 4.49 17.14 -2.79
CA MET A 128 4.38 15.70 -3.07
C MET A 128 3.70 14.96 -1.93
N LEU A 129 4.11 15.20 -0.68
CA LEU A 129 3.48 14.63 0.51
C LEU A 129 1.99 14.99 0.66
N ALA A 130 1.65 16.26 0.44
CA ALA A 130 0.28 16.72 0.55
C ALA A 130 -0.62 16.15 -0.55
N ASN A 131 -0.10 16.03 -1.76
CA ASN A 131 -0.83 15.48 -2.90
C ASN A 131 -0.99 13.95 -2.78
N ALA A 132 0.04 13.23 -2.32
CA ALA A 132 -0.01 11.80 -2.05
C ALA A 132 -1.15 11.42 -1.09
N LYS A 133 -1.41 12.24 -0.06
CA LYS A 133 -2.50 12.02 0.91
C LYS A 133 -3.91 12.08 0.30
N LYS A 134 -4.08 12.67 -0.86
CA LYS A 134 -5.37 12.79 -1.55
C LYS A 134 -5.72 11.55 -2.36
N SER A 135 -4.76 10.69 -2.63
CA SER A 135 -4.94 9.50 -3.46
C SER A 135 -5.27 8.25 -2.63
N LYS A 136 -5.86 7.24 -3.29
CA LYS A 136 -6.09 5.92 -2.71
C LYS A 136 -4.84 5.03 -2.76
N LEU A 137 -3.87 5.35 -3.61
CA LEU A 137 -2.59 4.68 -3.69
C LEU A 137 -1.81 4.93 -2.40
N ARG A 138 -1.28 3.88 -1.79
CA ARG A 138 -0.38 4.03 -0.65
C ARG A 138 0.97 4.52 -1.16
N GLN A 139 1.39 5.68 -0.68
CA GLN A 139 2.63 6.33 -1.12
C GLN A 139 3.52 6.59 0.10
N TYR A 140 4.72 6.06 0.05
CA TYR A 140 5.80 6.36 0.98
C TYR A 140 6.74 7.32 0.26
N VAL A 141 6.82 8.54 0.76
CA VAL A 141 7.73 9.57 0.22
C VAL A 141 9.01 9.50 1.03
N LEU A 142 10.10 9.17 0.35
CA LEU A 142 11.42 9.07 0.92
C LEU A 142 12.00 10.46 1.18
N ALA A 143 12.90 10.58 2.15
CA ALA A 143 13.75 11.75 2.26
C ALA A 143 14.84 11.63 1.17
N PRO A 144 14.88 12.55 0.19
CA PRO A 144 15.82 12.42 -0.91
C PRO A 144 17.26 12.61 -0.43
N SER A 145 18.07 11.57 -0.63
CA SER A 145 19.48 11.59 -0.20
C SER A 145 20.39 12.39 -1.14
N CYS A 146 19.98 12.53 -2.41
CA CYS A 146 20.75 13.25 -3.45
C CYS A 146 20.31 14.72 -3.63
N VAL A 147 19.76 15.34 -2.60
CA VAL A 147 19.39 16.77 -2.59
C VAL A 147 20.15 17.46 -1.45
N PRO A 148 20.93 18.52 -1.76
CA PRO A 148 21.05 19.22 -3.04
C PRO A 148 22.01 18.53 -4.01
N ALA A 149 21.71 18.68 -5.31
CA ALA A 149 22.69 18.34 -6.35
C ALA A 149 23.97 19.19 -6.27
N VAL A 150 23.90 20.33 -5.57
CA VAL A 150 25.03 21.23 -5.28
C VAL A 150 25.12 21.47 -3.78
N PRO A 151 26.27 21.20 -3.14
CA PRO A 151 26.47 21.39 -1.69
C PRO A 151 26.16 22.83 -1.25
N GLY A 152 25.48 22.96 -0.10
CA GLY A 152 25.19 24.25 0.53
C GLY A 152 23.88 24.92 0.10
N ILE A 153 23.11 24.35 -0.82
CA ILE A 153 21.85 24.95 -1.31
C ILE A 153 20.61 24.40 -0.59
N CYS A 154 20.67 23.23 0.04
CA CYS A 154 19.50 22.55 0.59
C CYS A 154 19.50 22.34 2.09
N LEU A 155 18.29 22.40 2.67
CA LEU A 155 18.01 22.19 4.09
C LEU A 155 18.07 20.72 4.52
N LEU A 156 18.22 19.76 3.60
CA LEU A 156 18.32 18.32 3.89
C LEU A 156 19.77 17.84 4.03
N TYR A 157 20.73 18.75 4.03
CA TYR A 157 22.16 18.47 4.10
C TYR A 157 22.61 17.70 5.37
N THR A 158 21.73 17.51 6.32
CA THR A 158 22.02 16.81 7.57
C THR A 158 21.51 15.37 7.64
N SER A 159 20.85 14.87 6.62
CA SER A 159 20.44 13.45 6.58
C SER A 159 21.44 12.63 5.78
N ASP A 160 22.51 12.31 6.43
CA ASP A 160 23.69 11.59 5.94
C ASP A 160 23.48 10.06 5.78
N ALA A 161 22.27 9.62 5.49
CA ALA A 161 22.00 8.19 5.35
C ALA A 161 22.61 7.56 4.08
N ALA A 162 23.07 8.37 3.11
CA ALA A 162 23.67 7.87 1.87
C ALA A 162 25.19 7.84 1.91
N ASP A 163 25.82 8.68 2.73
CA ASP A 163 27.28 8.77 2.83
C ASP A 163 27.88 7.66 3.71
N GLU A 164 27.04 6.97 4.50
CA GLU A 164 27.47 5.81 5.30
C GLU A 164 27.75 4.55 4.47
N LEU A 165 27.39 4.51 3.19
CA LEU A 165 27.67 3.39 2.30
C LEU A 165 29.05 3.43 1.66
N ASP A 166 29.74 4.55 1.72
CA ASP A 166 31.11 4.69 1.19
C ASP A 166 32.19 4.23 2.19
N GLY A 167 31.77 3.72 3.33
CA GLY A 167 32.63 3.21 4.41
C GLY A 167 32.79 1.69 4.44
N VAL A 168 32.47 0.97 3.37
CA VAL A 168 32.67 -0.49 3.27
C VAL A 168 33.63 -0.82 2.12
#